data_715b07be8de1ac94b44f7579ffed11dd
#
_entry.id   715b07be8de1ac94b44f7579ffed11dd
#
_cell.length_a   1.000
_cell.length_b   1.000
_cell.length_c   1.000
_cell.angle_alpha   90.00
_cell.angle_beta   90.00
_cell.angle_gamma   90.00
#
_symmetry.space_group_name_H-M   'P 1'
#
loop_
_entity.id
_entity.type
_entity.pdbx_description
1 polymer ?
#
loop_
_entity_poly.entity_id
_entity_poly.type
_entity_poly.pdbx_seq_one_letter_code
_entity_poly.pdbx_strand_id
1 'polypeptide(L)'
;IFCHRFQDEYDRQRNVKSALTDSLAYSIIEISSSSLTTISGLVALMLMQFRLGYDLGLVLTKGIICSMLTVFLLMPGLIMLFHKALLKTRHKNLVPNITGWGRLLSKKVPVFLIIFAFLLPAAIVFSAKCEYTFSDSETDRITLSEQDRIKAHIYNTFDETNMIAVLVPVGDYTKEKALISEVNGFPGIRSALGLASIEIEEGRVLTDPYTARAASELLGVDIETAKLLYALYGYEHDSFQPILGDSDAFAVPLIDMLEFLFEAKDRGMITLDDDKEQMVESMRGTLDDALVQLRGEHYSRIVFNAAVPVEGEESVALIENIESSARKLYSENGKTELSEDAIIVIGDITSAKDLEDSFRMDNNRVSFLTIAFVFIVLLFTFRSLGAAVLLILVIQSSIWLNFSFPYITGTNLFFVTYLIVSAIQMGATIDYAIVLYNRFQLRKQDYAPKQA
;
A
#
# COMPACT_ATOMS: atom_id res chain seq x y z
N ILE A 1 33.10 -19.06 -1.57
CA ILE A 1 33.36 -20.04 -0.51
C ILE A 1 33.94 -21.32 -1.16
N PHE A 2 33.15 -22.04 -1.98
CA PHE A 2 33.56 -23.37 -2.50
C PHE A 2 34.86 -23.34 -3.31
N CYS A 3 35.04 -22.44 -4.29
CA CYS A 3 36.27 -22.33 -5.07
C CYS A 3 37.51 -22.02 -4.21
N HIS A 4 37.36 -21.17 -3.22
CA HIS A 4 38.47 -20.82 -2.32
C HIS A 4 38.86 -22.01 -1.45
N ARG A 5 37.86 -22.71 -0.89
CA ARG A 5 38.09 -23.96 -0.16
C ARG A 5 38.79 -25.02 -1.02
N PHE A 6 38.34 -25.17 -2.27
CA PHE A 6 39.00 -26.10 -3.22
C PHE A 6 40.48 -25.74 -3.46
N GLN A 7 40.81 -24.47 -3.60
CA GLN A 7 42.18 -24.02 -3.78
C GLN A 7 43.04 -24.33 -2.52
N ASP A 8 42.52 -24.03 -1.33
CA ASP A 8 43.19 -24.30 -0.05
C ASP A 8 43.47 -25.81 0.12
N GLU A 9 42.47 -26.66 -0.14
CA GLU A 9 42.62 -28.12 -0.01
C GLU A 9 43.49 -28.71 -1.12
N TYR A 10 43.45 -28.18 -2.34
CA TYR A 10 44.34 -28.59 -3.41
C TYR A 10 45.81 -28.24 -3.11
N ASP A 11 46.09 -27.08 -2.56
CA ASP A 11 47.44 -26.68 -2.17
C ASP A 11 48.01 -27.62 -1.06
N ARG A 12 47.14 -28.19 -0.20
CA ARG A 12 47.53 -29.14 0.87
C ARG A 12 47.73 -30.55 0.35
N GLN A 13 46.81 -31.07 -0.47
CA GLN A 13 46.72 -32.48 -0.85
C GLN A 13 47.31 -32.78 -2.23
N ARG A 14 47.44 -31.80 -3.09
CA ARG A 14 47.90 -31.93 -4.50
C ARG A 14 47.10 -32.96 -5.33
N ASN A 15 45.94 -33.39 -4.84
CA ASN A 15 45.04 -34.32 -5.52
C ASN A 15 43.68 -33.67 -5.76
N VAL A 16 43.29 -33.58 -7.05
CA VAL A 16 42.07 -32.86 -7.45
C VAL A 16 40.83 -33.52 -6.90
N LYS A 17 40.70 -34.84 -6.96
CA LYS A 17 39.50 -35.55 -6.50
C LYS A 17 39.32 -35.46 -4.98
N SER A 18 40.40 -35.71 -4.21
CA SER A 18 40.35 -35.62 -2.76
C SER A 18 40.06 -34.20 -2.30
N ALA A 19 40.77 -33.20 -2.86
CA ALA A 19 40.54 -31.79 -2.56
C ALA A 19 39.12 -31.34 -2.89
N LEU A 20 38.54 -31.83 -4.00
CA LEU A 20 37.18 -31.52 -4.39
C LEU A 20 36.16 -32.12 -3.42
N THR A 21 36.32 -33.38 -3.01
CA THR A 21 35.44 -34.07 -2.08
C THR A 21 35.43 -33.38 -0.70
N ASP A 22 36.63 -33.08 -0.19
CA ASP A 22 36.75 -32.45 1.12
C ASP A 22 36.21 -31.00 1.11
N SER A 23 36.55 -30.23 0.07
CA SER A 23 36.02 -28.87 -0.09
C SER A 23 34.51 -28.85 -0.25
N LEU A 24 33.92 -29.83 -0.96
CA LEU A 24 32.47 -29.95 -1.08
C LEU A 24 31.81 -30.26 0.27
N ALA A 25 32.34 -31.25 1.01
CA ALA A 25 31.80 -31.64 2.31
C ALA A 25 31.75 -30.49 3.31
N TYR A 26 32.80 -29.68 3.36
CA TYR A 26 32.84 -28.50 4.22
C TYR A 26 31.94 -27.35 3.69
N SER A 27 31.94 -27.11 2.38
CA SER A 27 31.22 -26.02 1.77
C SER A 27 29.71 -26.24 1.76
N ILE A 28 29.20 -27.47 1.69
CA ILE A 28 27.77 -27.80 1.76
C ILE A 28 27.17 -27.23 3.02
N ILE A 29 27.80 -27.42 4.18
CA ILE A 29 27.26 -26.93 5.47
C ILE A 29 27.22 -25.40 5.49
N GLU A 30 28.28 -24.73 5.06
CA GLU A 30 28.36 -23.27 5.05
C GLU A 30 27.36 -22.66 4.06
N ILE A 31 27.27 -23.17 2.85
CA ILE A 31 26.37 -22.66 1.80
C ILE A 31 24.91 -22.97 2.14
N SER A 32 24.62 -24.18 2.66
CA SER A 32 23.25 -24.54 3.03
C SER A 32 22.72 -23.70 4.17
N SER A 33 23.51 -23.48 5.24
CA SER A 33 23.08 -22.65 6.35
C SER A 33 22.88 -21.19 5.94
N SER A 34 23.76 -20.65 5.10
CA SER A 34 23.64 -19.32 4.52
C SER A 34 22.39 -19.20 3.64
N SER A 35 22.20 -20.11 2.69
CA SER A 35 21.02 -20.12 1.83
C SER A 35 19.72 -20.29 2.64
N LEU A 36 19.74 -21.13 3.67
CA LEU A 36 18.58 -21.36 4.52
C LEU A 36 18.18 -20.12 5.34
N THR A 37 19.14 -19.35 5.84
CA THR A 37 18.86 -18.08 6.53
C THR A 37 18.24 -17.07 5.58
N THR A 38 18.73 -16.97 4.34
CA THR A 38 18.15 -16.06 3.34
C THR A 38 16.74 -16.51 2.92
N ILE A 39 16.54 -17.81 2.70
CA ILE A 39 15.22 -18.41 2.42
C ILE A 39 14.26 -18.11 3.57
N SER A 40 14.70 -18.22 4.82
CA SER A 40 13.87 -17.95 6.00
C SER A 40 13.33 -16.53 6.02
N GLY A 41 14.16 -15.52 5.71
CA GLY A 41 13.76 -14.14 5.61
C GLY A 41 12.75 -13.90 4.48
N LEU A 42 12.96 -14.54 3.33
CA LEU A 42 12.06 -14.43 2.18
C LEU A 42 10.73 -15.18 2.39
N VAL A 43 10.73 -16.30 3.12
CA VAL A 43 9.50 -17.01 3.52
C VAL A 43 8.69 -16.15 4.50
N ALA A 44 9.33 -15.43 5.42
CA ALA A 44 8.63 -14.48 6.28
C ALA A 44 7.94 -13.38 5.46
N LEU A 45 8.56 -12.91 4.37
CA LEU A 45 7.96 -11.94 3.46
C LEU A 45 6.71 -12.49 2.75
N MET A 46 6.66 -13.81 2.47
CA MET A 46 5.47 -14.45 1.87
C MET A 46 4.24 -14.46 2.79
N LEU A 47 4.41 -14.17 4.09
CA LEU A 47 3.33 -14.13 5.07
C LEU A 47 2.72 -12.73 5.24
N MET A 48 3.11 -11.77 4.38
CA MET A 48 2.48 -10.46 4.29
C MET A 48 1.04 -10.57 3.78
N GLN A 49 0.21 -9.61 4.16
CA GLN A 49 -1.14 -9.44 3.60
C GLN A 49 -1.09 -8.98 2.13
N PHE A 50 -0.05 -8.21 1.76
CA PHE A 50 0.12 -7.76 0.38
C PHE A 50 0.60 -8.88 -0.53
N ARG A 51 -0.12 -9.09 -1.63
CA ARG A 51 0.24 -10.05 -2.68
C ARG A 51 1.66 -9.84 -3.21
N LEU A 52 2.11 -8.59 -3.27
CA LEU A 52 3.46 -8.23 -3.69
C LEU A 52 4.54 -8.92 -2.82
N GLY A 53 4.36 -8.97 -1.50
CA GLY A 53 5.28 -9.67 -0.59
C GLY A 53 5.34 -11.17 -0.86
N TYR A 54 4.18 -11.79 -1.09
CA TYR A 54 4.11 -13.20 -1.45
C TYR A 54 4.83 -13.49 -2.77
N ASP A 55 4.54 -12.74 -3.83
CA ASP A 55 5.12 -12.93 -5.16
C ASP A 55 6.65 -12.74 -5.14
N LEU A 56 7.13 -11.68 -4.50
CA LEU A 56 8.57 -11.43 -4.34
C LEU A 56 9.25 -12.52 -3.50
N GLY A 57 8.67 -12.86 -2.35
CA GLY A 57 9.20 -13.90 -1.48
C GLY A 57 9.30 -15.25 -2.21
N LEU A 58 8.28 -15.63 -2.97
CA LEU A 58 8.24 -16.88 -3.73
C LEU A 58 9.30 -16.90 -4.86
N VAL A 59 9.38 -15.84 -5.65
CA VAL A 59 10.31 -15.76 -6.79
C VAL A 59 11.77 -15.80 -6.30
N LEU A 60 12.08 -14.99 -5.28
CA LEU A 60 13.43 -14.93 -4.73
C LEU A 60 13.81 -16.24 -4.03
N THR A 61 12.90 -16.85 -3.27
CA THR A 61 13.13 -18.16 -2.63
C THR A 61 13.43 -19.24 -3.67
N LYS A 62 12.64 -19.35 -4.74
CA LYS A 62 12.92 -20.28 -5.85
C LYS A 62 14.28 -20.00 -6.47
N GLY A 63 14.63 -18.73 -6.70
CA GLY A 63 15.93 -18.34 -7.24
C GLY A 63 17.09 -18.82 -6.38
N ILE A 64 17.02 -18.68 -5.06
CA ILE A 64 18.05 -19.14 -4.13
C ILE A 64 18.13 -20.66 -4.11
N ILE A 65 17.01 -21.38 -4.08
CA ILE A 65 17.00 -22.86 -4.13
C ILE A 65 17.63 -23.35 -5.43
N CYS A 66 17.25 -22.80 -6.58
CA CYS A 66 17.85 -23.14 -7.87
C CYS A 66 19.35 -22.83 -7.89
N SER A 67 19.77 -21.68 -7.38
CA SER A 67 21.19 -21.31 -7.29
C SER A 67 21.97 -22.27 -6.40
N MET A 68 21.45 -22.63 -5.24
CA MET A 68 22.05 -23.59 -4.32
C MET A 68 22.22 -24.98 -4.99
N LEU A 69 21.18 -25.48 -5.66
CA LEU A 69 21.24 -26.74 -6.39
C LEU A 69 22.26 -26.68 -7.52
N THR A 70 22.29 -25.59 -8.28
CA THR A 70 23.29 -25.40 -9.36
C THR A 70 24.72 -25.41 -8.82
N VAL A 71 24.97 -24.73 -7.70
CA VAL A 71 26.29 -24.74 -7.06
C VAL A 71 26.69 -26.17 -6.63
N PHE A 72 25.78 -26.92 -6.01
CA PHE A 72 26.11 -28.26 -5.52
C PHE A 72 26.27 -29.31 -6.65
N LEU A 73 25.49 -29.20 -7.71
CA LEU A 73 25.48 -30.20 -8.80
C LEU A 73 26.48 -29.85 -9.90
N LEU A 74 26.51 -28.59 -10.34
CA LEU A 74 27.27 -28.19 -11.51
C LEU A 74 28.70 -27.76 -11.18
N MET A 75 28.89 -27.03 -10.07
CA MET A 75 30.19 -26.46 -9.72
C MET A 75 31.31 -27.50 -9.52
N PRO A 76 31.09 -28.65 -8.86
CA PRO A 76 32.11 -29.69 -8.74
C PRO A 76 32.56 -30.24 -10.09
N GLY A 77 31.60 -30.46 -11.02
CA GLY A 77 31.90 -30.94 -12.38
C GLY A 77 32.72 -29.91 -13.18
N LEU A 78 32.35 -28.63 -13.11
CA LEU A 78 33.09 -27.54 -13.77
C LEU A 78 34.49 -27.39 -13.20
N ILE A 79 34.66 -27.44 -11.88
CA ILE A 79 36.01 -27.39 -11.27
C ILE A 79 36.85 -28.57 -11.71
N MET A 80 36.30 -29.80 -11.77
CA MET A 80 37.02 -30.98 -12.23
C MET A 80 37.44 -30.81 -13.70
N LEU A 81 36.58 -30.30 -14.57
CA LEU A 81 36.85 -30.08 -15.98
C LEU A 81 37.92 -29.01 -16.21
N PHE A 82 37.79 -27.88 -15.52
CA PHE A 82 38.60 -26.68 -15.74
C PHE A 82 39.71 -26.47 -14.72
N HIS A 83 40.02 -27.43 -13.83
CA HIS A 83 41.02 -27.27 -12.76
C HIS A 83 42.39 -26.77 -13.25
N LYS A 84 42.88 -27.27 -14.43
CA LYS A 84 44.15 -26.83 -14.98
C LYS A 84 44.13 -25.35 -15.40
N ALA A 85 43.03 -24.90 -15.98
CA ALA A 85 42.83 -23.49 -16.34
C ALA A 85 42.73 -22.60 -15.10
N LEU A 86 41.98 -23.03 -14.09
CA LEU A 86 41.84 -22.32 -12.81
C LEU A 86 43.19 -22.14 -12.10
N LEU A 87 44.03 -23.16 -12.10
CA LEU A 87 45.36 -23.06 -11.51
C LEU A 87 46.32 -22.19 -12.32
N LYS A 88 46.24 -22.23 -13.66
CA LYS A 88 47.08 -21.43 -14.56
C LYS A 88 46.75 -19.95 -14.55
N THR A 89 45.47 -19.61 -14.35
CA THR A 89 44.95 -18.22 -14.32
C THR A 89 44.97 -17.60 -12.92
N ARG A 90 45.59 -18.25 -11.94
CA ARG A 90 45.72 -17.76 -10.57
C ARG A 90 46.55 -16.49 -10.52
N HIS A 91 45.93 -15.39 -10.14
CA HIS A 91 46.58 -14.09 -9.94
C HIS A 91 46.99 -13.87 -8.48
N LYS A 92 47.93 -12.94 -8.25
CA LYS A 92 48.20 -12.44 -6.90
C LYS A 92 46.96 -11.79 -6.32
N ASN A 93 46.72 -12.00 -5.04
CA ASN A 93 45.61 -11.34 -4.34
C ASN A 93 45.68 -9.81 -4.54
N LEU A 94 44.64 -9.24 -5.19
CA LEU A 94 44.48 -7.79 -5.33
C LEU A 94 44.10 -7.12 -4.01
N VAL A 95 43.53 -7.91 -3.08
CA VAL A 95 43.20 -7.41 -1.72
C VAL A 95 44.49 -7.30 -0.93
N PRO A 96 44.86 -6.09 -0.46
CA PRO A 96 46.05 -5.88 0.34
C PRO A 96 45.93 -6.65 1.64
N ASN A 97 47.08 -7.04 2.20
CA ASN A 97 47.09 -7.73 3.49
C ASN A 97 46.62 -6.78 4.63
N ILE A 98 45.39 -7.01 5.10
CA ILE A 98 44.72 -6.20 6.12
C ILE A 98 44.99 -6.65 7.57
N THR A 99 46.08 -7.42 7.78
CA THR A 99 46.47 -7.82 9.15
C THR A 99 46.69 -6.63 10.09
N GLY A 100 47.08 -5.48 9.55
CA GLY A 100 47.18 -4.22 10.31
C GLY A 100 45.84 -3.77 10.89
N TRP A 101 44.75 -3.89 10.12
CA TRP A 101 43.38 -3.59 10.58
C TRP A 101 42.92 -4.56 11.67
N GLY A 102 43.14 -5.86 11.51
CA GLY A 102 42.82 -6.85 12.53
C GLY A 102 43.54 -6.56 13.85
N ARG A 103 44.81 -6.16 13.79
CA ARG A 103 45.60 -5.79 14.97
C ARG A 103 45.10 -4.47 15.62
N LEU A 104 44.66 -3.49 14.80
CA LEU A 104 44.05 -2.26 15.30
C LEU A 104 42.72 -2.56 16.00
N LEU A 105 41.85 -3.35 15.38
CA LEU A 105 40.55 -3.74 15.94
C LEU A 105 40.74 -4.50 17.25
N SER A 106 41.62 -5.49 17.32
CA SER A 106 41.86 -6.29 18.51
C SER A 106 42.39 -5.46 19.68
N LYS A 107 43.21 -4.42 19.40
CA LYS A 107 43.72 -3.53 20.44
C LYS A 107 42.70 -2.50 20.95
N LYS A 108 41.74 -2.09 20.08
CA LYS A 108 40.79 -1.00 20.38
C LYS A 108 39.35 -1.50 20.50
N VAL A 109 39.12 -2.79 20.73
CA VAL A 109 37.78 -3.39 20.94
C VAL A 109 36.91 -2.56 21.91
N PRO A 110 37.38 -2.13 23.10
CA PRO A 110 36.51 -1.38 24.02
C PRO A 110 36.04 -0.03 23.43
N VAL A 111 36.87 0.62 22.60
CA VAL A 111 36.49 1.90 21.93
C VAL A 111 35.39 1.67 20.92
N PHE A 112 35.51 0.61 20.11
CA PHE A 112 34.46 0.26 19.14
C PHE A 112 33.14 -0.15 19.82
N LEU A 113 33.22 -0.87 20.96
CA LEU A 113 32.03 -1.22 21.75
C LEU A 113 31.34 0.03 22.34
N ILE A 114 32.09 1.02 22.79
CA ILE A 114 31.54 2.27 23.29
C ILE A 114 30.87 3.05 22.17
N ILE A 115 31.56 3.19 21.00
CA ILE A 115 30.96 3.83 19.82
C ILE A 115 29.66 3.14 19.41
N PHE A 116 29.67 1.81 19.39
CA PHE A 116 28.48 1.03 19.04
C PHE A 116 27.35 1.20 20.06
N ALA A 117 27.68 1.26 21.35
CA ALA A 117 26.70 1.46 22.42
C ALA A 117 25.98 2.83 22.34
N PHE A 118 26.63 3.87 21.78
CA PHE A 118 26.00 5.16 21.51
C PHE A 118 25.30 5.22 20.16
N LEU A 119 25.89 4.61 19.14
CA LEU A 119 25.36 4.62 17.77
C LEU A 119 24.05 3.83 17.67
N LEU A 120 23.95 2.70 18.36
CA LEU A 120 22.80 1.81 18.31
C LEU A 120 21.49 2.46 18.78
N PRO A 121 21.41 3.08 19.98
CA PRO A 121 20.21 3.79 20.40
C PRO A 121 19.82 4.93 19.44
N ALA A 122 20.80 5.69 18.92
CA ALA A 122 20.56 6.74 17.94
C ALA A 122 19.97 6.17 16.63
N ALA A 123 20.54 5.06 16.14
CA ALA A 123 20.05 4.38 14.95
C ALA A 123 18.61 3.84 15.12
N ILE A 124 18.28 3.30 16.30
CA ILE A 124 16.92 2.84 16.62
C ILE A 124 15.93 4.02 16.57
N VAL A 125 16.27 5.14 17.22
CA VAL A 125 15.40 6.32 17.26
C VAL A 125 15.21 6.93 15.87
N PHE A 126 16.29 7.06 15.09
CA PHE A 126 16.22 7.65 13.73
C PHE A 126 15.51 6.72 12.75
N SER A 127 15.76 5.42 12.84
CA SER A 127 15.03 4.43 12.03
C SER A 127 13.53 4.40 12.35
N ALA A 128 13.15 4.59 13.62
CA ALA A 128 11.75 4.66 14.03
C ALA A 128 11.04 5.95 13.56
N LYS A 129 11.81 7.01 13.26
CA LYS A 129 11.32 8.28 12.71
C LYS A 129 11.43 8.37 11.19
N CYS A 130 11.82 7.30 10.52
CA CYS A 130 11.85 7.25 9.07
C CYS A 130 10.42 7.37 8.54
N GLU A 131 10.19 8.32 7.66
CA GLU A 131 8.91 8.52 7.00
C GLU A 131 8.81 7.63 5.76
N TYR A 132 7.62 7.07 5.57
CA TYR A 132 7.33 6.19 4.43
C TYR A 132 6.28 6.81 3.55
N THR A 133 6.39 6.61 2.24
CA THR A 133 5.36 6.95 1.26
C THR A 133 4.62 5.69 0.84
N PHE A 134 3.31 5.83 0.68
CA PHE A 134 2.38 4.76 0.31
C PHE A 134 1.76 4.98 -1.06
N SER A 135 1.77 6.23 -1.57
CA SER A 135 1.23 6.58 -2.88
C SER A 135 2.31 6.56 -3.97
N ASP A 136 1.88 6.28 -5.20
CA ASP A 136 2.76 6.28 -6.38
C ASP A 136 3.06 7.72 -6.87
N SER A 137 2.28 8.71 -6.40
CA SER A 137 2.40 10.11 -6.82
C SER A 137 3.62 10.82 -6.22
N GLU A 138 4.08 10.38 -5.04
CA GLU A 138 5.25 10.96 -4.36
C GLU A 138 6.55 10.19 -4.63
N THR A 139 6.50 9.11 -5.42
CA THR A 139 7.71 8.40 -5.80
C THR A 139 8.50 9.29 -6.76
N ASP A 140 9.49 9.99 -6.26
CA ASP A 140 10.46 10.79 -7.04
C ASP A 140 11.10 9.91 -8.11
N ARG A 141 10.56 9.94 -9.30
CA ARG A 141 11.17 9.28 -10.45
C ARG A 141 12.43 10.04 -10.80
N ILE A 142 13.56 9.33 -10.77
CA ILE A 142 14.88 9.89 -11.15
C ILE A 142 14.83 10.53 -12.54
N THR A 143 13.94 10.05 -13.42
CA THR A 143 13.64 10.60 -14.74
C THR A 143 12.14 10.85 -14.85
N LEU A 144 11.75 12.13 -14.80
CA LEU A 144 10.39 12.54 -15.07
C LEU A 144 10.00 12.16 -16.51
N SER A 145 8.94 11.37 -16.65
CA SER A 145 8.33 11.11 -17.96
C SER A 145 7.68 12.39 -18.49
N GLU A 146 7.35 12.42 -19.76
CA GLU A 146 6.59 13.55 -20.35
C GLU A 146 5.23 13.73 -19.66
N GLN A 147 4.59 12.63 -19.27
CA GLN A 147 3.35 12.65 -18.51
C GLN A 147 3.51 13.27 -17.11
N ASP A 148 4.61 12.97 -16.39
CA ASP A 148 4.89 13.56 -15.07
C ASP A 148 5.10 15.08 -15.17
N ARG A 149 5.75 15.54 -16.26
CA ARG A 149 5.93 16.99 -16.50
C ARG A 149 4.59 17.68 -16.80
N ILE A 150 3.73 17.06 -17.58
CA ILE A 150 2.39 17.57 -17.88
C ILE A 150 1.55 17.61 -16.59
N LYS A 151 1.57 16.53 -15.80
CA LYS A 151 0.88 16.43 -14.50
C LYS A 151 1.35 17.53 -13.54
N ALA A 152 2.66 17.70 -13.40
CA ALA A 152 3.24 18.77 -12.59
C ALA A 152 2.83 20.17 -13.08
N HIS A 153 2.76 20.38 -14.40
CA HIS A 153 2.31 21.65 -14.96
C HIS A 153 0.82 21.93 -14.67
N ILE A 154 -0.03 20.89 -14.76
CA ILE A 154 -1.44 20.99 -14.41
C ILE A 154 -1.59 21.33 -12.91
N TYR A 155 -0.91 20.62 -12.03
CA TYR A 155 -0.96 20.86 -10.58
C TYR A 155 -0.45 22.25 -10.18
N ASN A 156 0.62 22.73 -10.83
CA ASN A 156 1.13 24.07 -10.59
C ASN A 156 0.19 25.19 -11.10
N THR A 157 -0.71 24.87 -12.05
CA THR A 157 -1.62 25.85 -12.64
C THR A 157 -3.00 25.86 -11.97
N PHE A 158 -3.52 24.68 -11.61
CA PHE A 158 -4.87 24.50 -11.11
C PHE A 158 -4.93 24.00 -9.65
N ASP A 159 -3.79 23.85 -9.01
CA ASP A 159 -3.55 23.15 -7.75
C ASP A 159 -3.87 21.63 -7.83
N GLU A 160 -3.29 20.89 -6.93
CA GLU A 160 -3.58 19.46 -6.78
C GLU A 160 -4.94 19.28 -6.11
N THR A 161 -5.80 18.45 -6.71
CA THR A 161 -7.07 18.06 -6.11
C THR A 161 -7.21 16.55 -6.15
N ASN A 162 -7.60 16.00 -5.01
CA ASN A 162 -7.85 14.56 -4.84
C ASN A 162 -9.36 14.33 -4.74
N MET A 163 -9.85 13.31 -5.45
CA MET A 163 -11.25 12.93 -5.43
C MET A 163 -11.50 11.91 -4.31
N ILE A 164 -12.56 12.17 -3.53
CA ILE A 164 -13.06 11.29 -2.49
C ILE A 164 -14.50 10.94 -2.85
N ALA A 165 -14.78 9.68 -3.12
CA ALA A 165 -16.14 9.19 -3.34
C ALA A 165 -16.69 8.59 -2.04
N VAL A 166 -17.86 9.07 -1.64
CA VAL A 166 -18.60 8.56 -0.48
C VAL A 166 -19.85 7.86 -1.00
N LEU A 167 -19.97 6.58 -0.70
CA LEU A 167 -21.15 5.79 -0.99
C LEU A 167 -22.05 5.75 0.24
N VAL A 168 -23.27 6.20 0.07
CA VAL A 168 -24.30 6.27 1.11
C VAL A 168 -25.54 5.51 0.68
N PRO A 169 -26.38 4.99 1.59
CA PRO A 169 -27.62 4.32 1.22
C PRO A 169 -28.51 5.19 0.33
N VAL A 170 -29.03 4.62 -0.76
CA VAL A 170 -29.89 5.30 -1.73
C VAL A 170 -31.24 5.69 -1.15
N GLY A 171 -31.83 6.79 -1.61
CA GLY A 171 -33.22 7.17 -1.38
C GLY A 171 -33.48 8.24 -0.33
N ASP A 172 -32.48 8.72 0.39
CA ASP A 172 -32.64 9.81 1.37
C ASP A 172 -31.90 11.08 0.93
N TYR A 173 -32.50 11.81 -0.03
CA TYR A 173 -31.91 13.06 -0.56
C TYR A 173 -31.73 14.14 0.52
N THR A 174 -32.51 14.11 1.60
CA THR A 174 -32.37 15.07 2.69
C THR A 174 -31.08 14.85 3.46
N LYS A 175 -30.76 13.59 3.77
CA LYS A 175 -29.49 13.24 4.42
C LYS A 175 -28.31 13.46 3.48
N GLU A 176 -28.46 13.15 2.18
CA GLU A 176 -27.43 13.41 1.17
C GLU A 176 -27.10 14.91 1.10
N LYS A 177 -28.12 15.78 1.02
CA LYS A 177 -27.97 17.23 1.00
C LYS A 177 -27.33 17.76 2.29
N ALA A 178 -27.72 17.21 3.44
CA ALA A 178 -27.14 17.58 4.74
C ALA A 178 -25.66 17.19 4.81
N LEU A 179 -25.29 15.99 4.33
CA LEU A 179 -23.90 15.53 4.28
C LEU A 179 -23.06 16.41 3.37
N ILE A 180 -23.54 16.71 2.17
CA ILE A 180 -22.85 17.59 1.22
C ILE A 180 -22.61 18.97 1.86
N SER A 181 -23.63 19.54 2.52
CA SER A 181 -23.52 20.84 3.17
C SER A 181 -22.54 20.85 4.34
N GLU A 182 -22.54 19.80 5.18
CA GLU A 182 -21.63 19.67 6.31
C GLU A 182 -20.17 19.50 5.83
N VAL A 183 -19.93 18.60 4.87
CA VAL A 183 -18.59 18.31 4.36
C VAL A 183 -18.01 19.48 3.56
N ASN A 184 -18.81 20.22 2.82
CA ASN A 184 -18.36 21.44 2.14
C ASN A 184 -17.85 22.53 3.10
N GLY A 185 -18.22 22.46 4.38
CA GLY A 185 -17.69 23.33 5.44
C GLY A 185 -16.32 22.89 5.96
N PHE A 186 -15.80 21.73 5.59
CA PHE A 186 -14.51 21.25 6.08
C PHE A 186 -13.33 21.92 5.36
N PRO A 187 -12.26 22.24 6.12
CA PRO A 187 -11.04 22.73 5.51
C PRO A 187 -10.52 21.76 4.44
N GLY A 188 -10.11 22.29 3.30
CA GLY A 188 -9.54 21.49 2.21
C GLY A 188 -10.57 20.96 1.21
N ILE A 189 -11.88 21.01 1.46
CA ILE A 189 -12.90 20.67 0.46
C ILE A 189 -13.15 21.87 -0.46
N ARG A 190 -13.10 21.64 -1.78
CA ARG A 190 -13.35 22.66 -2.81
C ARG A 190 -14.75 22.57 -3.42
N SER A 191 -15.22 21.36 -3.65
CA SER A 191 -16.54 21.13 -4.26
C SER A 191 -17.05 19.73 -3.93
N ALA A 192 -18.36 19.60 -4.01
CA ALA A 192 -19.06 18.32 -3.91
C ALA A 192 -19.98 18.14 -5.11
N LEU A 193 -20.09 16.91 -5.58
CA LEU A 193 -21.01 16.50 -6.65
C LEU A 193 -21.77 15.26 -6.16
N GLY A 194 -23.09 15.39 -6.04
CA GLY A 194 -24.02 14.32 -5.73
C GLY A 194 -25.38 14.68 -6.32
N LEU A 195 -26.35 13.80 -6.32
CA LEU A 195 -27.68 14.10 -6.86
C LEU A 195 -28.31 15.29 -6.13
N ALA A 196 -28.11 15.38 -4.82
CA ALA A 196 -28.63 16.47 -3.99
C ALA A 196 -27.85 17.79 -4.11
N SER A 197 -26.85 17.87 -4.99
CA SER A 197 -26.13 19.11 -5.32
C SER A 197 -26.33 19.61 -6.75
N ILE A 198 -27.07 18.86 -7.58
CA ILE A 198 -27.35 19.28 -8.98
C ILE A 198 -28.35 20.41 -8.97
N GLU A 199 -27.87 21.61 -9.30
CA GLU A 199 -28.75 22.77 -9.49
C GLU A 199 -29.33 22.80 -10.90
N ILE A 200 -30.64 23.06 -10.99
CA ILE A 200 -31.37 23.24 -12.24
C ILE A 200 -31.41 24.74 -12.59
N GLU A 201 -31.63 25.55 -11.59
CA GLU A 201 -31.56 27.00 -11.62
C GLU A 201 -30.92 27.49 -10.32
N GLU A 202 -30.49 28.74 -10.26
CA GLU A 202 -29.84 29.32 -9.09
C GLU A 202 -30.68 29.10 -7.81
N GLY A 203 -30.13 28.28 -6.90
CA GLY A 203 -30.76 27.94 -5.61
C GLY A 203 -31.86 26.86 -5.69
N ARG A 204 -32.08 26.22 -6.83
CA ARG A 204 -33.08 25.15 -7.04
C ARG A 204 -32.41 23.85 -7.40
N VAL A 205 -32.48 22.87 -6.51
CA VAL A 205 -31.80 21.57 -6.65
C VAL A 205 -32.75 20.50 -7.21
N LEU A 206 -32.23 19.60 -8.02
CA LEU A 206 -32.97 18.51 -8.66
C LEU A 206 -33.72 17.59 -7.67
N THR A 207 -33.18 17.41 -6.47
CA THR A 207 -33.77 16.57 -5.42
C THR A 207 -34.68 17.31 -4.45
N ASP A 208 -34.83 18.62 -4.57
CA ASP A 208 -35.74 19.35 -3.72
C ASP A 208 -37.20 19.02 -4.10
N PRO A 209 -38.12 18.97 -3.11
CA PRO A 209 -39.53 18.73 -3.37
C PRO A 209 -40.20 19.99 -3.98
N TYR A 210 -40.85 19.84 -5.12
CA TYR A 210 -41.58 20.89 -5.80
C TYR A 210 -43.07 20.53 -5.89
N THR A 211 -43.91 21.55 -5.82
CA THR A 211 -45.37 21.42 -6.10
C THR A 211 -45.60 21.37 -7.61
N ALA A 212 -46.79 20.92 -8.05
CA ALA A 212 -47.16 20.88 -9.47
C ALA A 212 -47.00 22.23 -10.18
N ARG A 213 -47.28 23.33 -9.47
CA ARG A 213 -47.11 24.68 -10.00
C ARG A 213 -45.65 25.05 -10.20
N ALA A 214 -44.82 24.80 -9.16
CA ALA A 214 -43.38 25.09 -9.24
C ALA A 214 -42.68 24.22 -10.30
N ALA A 215 -43.05 22.96 -10.44
CA ALA A 215 -42.54 22.08 -11.47
C ALA A 215 -42.98 22.50 -12.88
N SER A 216 -44.21 22.95 -13.06
CA SER A 216 -44.73 23.53 -14.30
C SER A 216 -43.88 24.72 -14.77
N GLU A 217 -43.56 25.65 -13.84
CA GLU A 217 -42.76 26.84 -14.12
C GLU A 217 -41.30 26.44 -14.49
N LEU A 218 -40.70 25.48 -13.77
CA LEU A 218 -39.32 25.01 -14.01
C LEU A 218 -39.16 24.26 -15.32
N LEU A 219 -40.10 23.38 -15.64
CA LEU A 219 -40.02 22.50 -16.78
C LEU A 219 -40.64 23.10 -18.07
N GLY A 220 -41.31 24.29 -17.97
CA GLY A 220 -42.03 24.91 -19.06
C GLY A 220 -43.21 24.07 -19.59
N VAL A 221 -43.74 23.18 -18.74
CA VAL A 221 -44.90 22.32 -19.05
C VAL A 221 -46.15 23.07 -18.58
N ASP A 222 -47.26 22.89 -19.27
CA ASP A 222 -48.49 23.55 -18.86
C ASP A 222 -48.98 22.99 -17.48
N ILE A 223 -49.67 23.87 -16.70
CA ILE A 223 -50.07 23.57 -15.33
C ILE A 223 -51.07 22.41 -15.24
N GLU A 224 -51.92 22.20 -16.25
CA GLU A 224 -52.91 21.13 -16.26
C GLU A 224 -52.22 19.77 -16.44
N THR A 225 -51.21 19.70 -17.32
CA THR A 225 -50.37 18.50 -17.51
C THR A 225 -49.56 18.21 -16.23
N ALA A 226 -48.96 19.22 -15.61
CA ALA A 226 -48.25 19.05 -14.36
C ALA A 226 -49.16 18.52 -13.23
N LYS A 227 -50.36 19.09 -13.07
CA LYS A 227 -51.32 18.59 -12.09
C LYS A 227 -51.76 17.16 -12.34
N LEU A 228 -51.99 16.80 -13.60
CA LEU A 228 -52.36 15.43 -13.99
C LEU A 228 -51.21 14.47 -13.63
N LEU A 229 -50.00 14.83 -13.95
CA LEU A 229 -48.81 14.01 -13.62
C LEU A 229 -48.66 13.79 -12.12
N TYR A 230 -48.79 14.83 -11.31
CA TYR A 230 -48.75 14.74 -9.83
C TYR A 230 -49.88 13.90 -9.28
N ALA A 231 -51.09 13.97 -9.84
CA ALA A 231 -52.21 13.14 -9.46
C ALA A 231 -51.97 11.64 -9.77
N LEU A 232 -51.42 11.35 -10.95
CA LEU A 232 -51.05 9.97 -11.33
C LEU A 232 -49.95 9.41 -10.45
N TYR A 233 -48.90 10.21 -10.16
CA TYR A 233 -47.82 9.83 -9.25
C TYR A 233 -48.36 9.51 -7.84
N GLY A 234 -49.19 10.36 -7.29
CA GLY A 234 -49.79 10.15 -5.98
C GLY A 234 -50.70 8.91 -5.92
N TYR A 235 -51.39 8.59 -7.02
CA TYR A 235 -52.20 7.38 -7.14
C TYR A 235 -51.32 6.09 -7.15
N GLU A 236 -50.24 6.07 -7.92
CA GLU A 236 -49.36 4.90 -8.00
C GLU A 236 -48.54 4.67 -6.71
N HIS A 237 -48.22 5.72 -5.94
CA HIS A 237 -47.43 5.67 -4.73
C HIS A 237 -48.21 5.71 -3.42
N ASP A 238 -49.51 5.37 -3.44
CA ASP A 238 -50.42 5.40 -2.26
C ASP A 238 -50.45 6.74 -1.47
N SER A 239 -50.00 7.82 -2.12
CA SER A 239 -49.91 9.16 -1.55
C SER A 239 -51.13 10.04 -1.91
N PHE A 240 -52.28 9.45 -2.12
CA PHE A 240 -53.48 10.12 -2.65
C PHE A 240 -54.17 11.02 -1.65
N GLN A 241 -54.00 10.78 -0.34
CA GLN A 241 -54.67 11.59 0.72
C GLN A 241 -54.32 13.09 0.71
N PRO A 242 -53.05 13.50 0.51
CA PRO A 242 -52.69 14.91 0.41
C PRO A 242 -53.34 15.64 -0.80
N ILE A 243 -53.55 14.94 -1.91
CA ILE A 243 -54.08 15.50 -3.15
C ILE A 243 -55.56 15.83 -3.04
N LEU A 244 -56.32 15.09 -2.25
CA LEU A 244 -57.77 15.35 -1.98
C LEU A 244 -58.01 16.56 -1.07
N GLY A 245 -57.01 16.97 -0.27
CA GLY A 245 -57.13 18.09 0.65
C GLY A 245 -56.69 19.44 0.05
N ASP A 246 -55.49 19.49 -0.48
CA ASP A 246 -54.89 20.67 -1.12
C ASP A 246 -53.83 20.23 -2.13
N SER A 247 -54.21 20.26 -3.42
CA SER A 247 -53.33 19.88 -4.50
C SER A 247 -52.09 20.77 -4.65
N ASP A 248 -52.14 21.98 -4.11
CA ASP A 248 -51.04 22.95 -4.15
C ASP A 248 -50.01 22.71 -3.02
N ALA A 249 -50.31 21.83 -2.05
CA ALA A 249 -49.42 21.49 -0.95
C ALA A 249 -48.63 20.19 -1.19
N PHE A 250 -49.03 19.34 -2.17
CA PHE A 250 -48.35 18.11 -2.47
C PHE A 250 -47.06 18.39 -3.28
N ALA A 251 -45.94 18.09 -2.69
CA ALA A 251 -44.62 18.31 -3.28
C ALA A 251 -43.83 16.99 -3.38
N VAL A 252 -43.18 16.78 -4.51
CA VAL A 252 -42.40 15.59 -4.85
C VAL A 252 -41.01 16.03 -5.31
N PRO A 253 -39.93 15.30 -4.96
CA PRO A 253 -38.60 15.56 -5.54
C PRO A 253 -38.67 15.60 -7.06
N LEU A 254 -38.06 16.63 -7.67
CA LEU A 254 -38.19 16.80 -9.12
C LEU A 254 -37.58 15.63 -9.90
N ILE A 255 -36.52 15.03 -9.37
CA ILE A 255 -35.89 13.85 -9.95
C ILE A 255 -36.90 12.69 -10.06
N ASP A 256 -37.65 12.42 -8.98
CA ASP A 256 -38.63 11.32 -8.96
C ASP A 256 -39.81 11.63 -9.92
N MET A 257 -40.17 12.90 -10.03
CA MET A 257 -41.21 13.36 -10.95
C MET A 257 -40.77 13.26 -12.42
N LEU A 258 -39.50 13.55 -12.72
CA LEU A 258 -38.95 13.38 -14.08
C LEU A 258 -38.87 11.91 -14.47
N GLU A 259 -38.40 11.04 -13.59
CA GLU A 259 -38.38 9.59 -13.83
C GLU A 259 -39.81 9.08 -14.10
N PHE A 260 -40.77 9.51 -13.29
CA PHE A 260 -42.19 9.15 -13.51
C PHE A 260 -42.77 9.71 -14.82
N LEU A 261 -42.38 10.93 -15.21
CA LEU A 261 -42.79 11.51 -16.50
C LEU A 261 -42.30 10.65 -17.67
N PHE A 262 -41.04 10.20 -17.64
CA PHE A 262 -40.48 9.34 -18.67
C PHE A 262 -41.20 7.99 -18.70
N GLU A 263 -41.47 7.39 -17.57
CA GLU A 263 -42.19 6.15 -17.46
C GLU A 263 -43.64 6.28 -17.93
N ALA A 264 -44.35 7.34 -17.56
CA ALA A 264 -45.71 7.62 -17.99
C ALA A 264 -45.79 7.85 -19.52
N LYS A 265 -44.78 8.50 -20.13
CA LYS A 265 -44.64 8.64 -21.57
C LYS A 265 -44.43 7.29 -22.25
N ASP A 266 -43.51 6.47 -21.77
CA ASP A 266 -43.20 5.16 -22.33
C ASP A 266 -44.40 4.19 -22.24
N ARG A 267 -45.25 4.32 -21.22
CA ARG A 267 -46.52 3.59 -21.07
C ARG A 267 -47.66 4.16 -21.91
N GLY A 268 -47.43 5.29 -22.58
CA GLY A 268 -48.46 5.96 -23.43
C GLY A 268 -49.58 6.63 -22.61
N MET A 269 -49.35 6.92 -21.31
CA MET A 269 -50.33 7.61 -20.46
C MET A 269 -50.40 9.11 -20.76
N ILE A 270 -49.31 9.68 -21.30
CA ILE A 270 -49.18 11.09 -21.61
C ILE A 270 -48.73 11.23 -23.07
N THR A 271 -49.35 12.12 -23.83
CA THR A 271 -48.91 12.51 -25.17
C THR A 271 -48.42 13.95 -25.12
N LEU A 272 -47.21 14.18 -25.63
CA LEU A 272 -46.58 15.50 -25.70
C LEU A 272 -46.55 15.98 -27.15
N ASP A 273 -46.57 17.29 -27.35
CA ASP A 273 -46.34 17.90 -28.64
C ASP A 273 -44.89 17.70 -29.09
N ASP A 274 -44.62 17.70 -30.40
CA ASP A 274 -43.29 17.39 -30.95
C ASP A 274 -42.14 18.22 -30.33
N ASP A 275 -42.38 19.53 -30.09
CA ASP A 275 -41.36 20.41 -29.47
C ASP A 275 -41.08 20.04 -28.01
N LYS A 276 -42.11 19.67 -27.26
CA LYS A 276 -41.99 19.23 -25.87
C LYS A 276 -41.38 17.84 -25.78
N GLU A 277 -41.69 16.99 -26.75
CA GLU A 277 -41.10 15.65 -26.83
C GLU A 277 -39.58 15.68 -26.97
N GLN A 278 -39.04 16.53 -27.87
CA GLN A 278 -37.61 16.72 -28.04
C GLN A 278 -36.93 17.25 -26.75
N MET A 279 -37.56 18.18 -26.06
CA MET A 279 -37.06 18.73 -24.82
C MET A 279 -37.00 17.67 -23.71
N VAL A 280 -38.06 16.89 -23.53
CA VAL A 280 -38.14 15.80 -22.57
C VAL A 280 -37.10 14.72 -22.85
N GLU A 281 -36.88 14.37 -24.13
CA GLU A 281 -35.87 13.36 -24.52
C GLU A 281 -34.44 13.87 -24.25
N SER A 282 -34.19 15.16 -24.49
CA SER A 282 -32.88 15.76 -24.11
C SER A 282 -32.65 15.77 -22.63
N MET A 283 -33.67 16.07 -21.84
CA MET A 283 -33.62 16.03 -20.36
C MET A 283 -33.39 14.60 -19.86
N ARG A 284 -34.06 13.61 -20.48
CA ARG A 284 -33.90 12.18 -20.18
C ARG A 284 -32.45 11.75 -20.35
N GLY A 285 -31.80 12.05 -21.48
CA GLY A 285 -30.41 11.70 -21.72
C GLY A 285 -29.46 12.29 -20.65
N THR A 286 -29.67 13.56 -20.29
CA THR A 286 -28.86 14.22 -19.29
C THR A 286 -29.08 13.62 -17.89
N LEU A 287 -30.33 13.31 -17.54
CA LEU A 287 -30.67 12.72 -16.24
C LEU A 287 -30.15 11.28 -16.15
N ASP A 288 -30.32 10.48 -17.20
CA ASP A 288 -29.84 9.09 -17.26
C ASP A 288 -28.31 9.05 -17.07
N ASP A 289 -27.56 9.94 -17.73
CA ASP A 289 -26.11 10.06 -17.55
C ASP A 289 -25.71 10.40 -16.10
N ALA A 290 -26.45 11.31 -15.48
CA ALA A 290 -26.22 11.66 -14.08
C ALA A 290 -26.59 10.52 -13.13
N LEU A 291 -27.70 9.83 -13.36
CA LEU A 291 -28.16 8.70 -12.56
C LEU A 291 -27.19 7.51 -12.64
N VAL A 292 -26.74 7.17 -13.84
CA VAL A 292 -25.74 6.08 -14.03
C VAL A 292 -24.45 6.37 -13.26
N GLN A 293 -24.07 7.64 -13.14
CA GLN A 293 -22.84 8.00 -12.42
C GLN A 293 -23.03 8.15 -10.91
N LEU A 294 -24.18 8.63 -10.45
CA LEU A 294 -24.37 9.06 -9.06
C LEU A 294 -25.31 8.18 -8.26
N ARG A 295 -26.09 7.29 -8.89
CA ARG A 295 -27.03 6.40 -8.20
C ARG A 295 -26.90 4.97 -8.69
N GLY A 296 -26.60 4.05 -7.76
CA GLY A 296 -26.67 2.61 -7.98
C GLY A 296 -27.94 2.01 -7.39
N GLU A 297 -28.05 0.67 -7.39
CA GLU A 297 -29.19 -0.04 -6.85
C GLU A 297 -29.31 0.11 -5.31
N HIS A 298 -28.17 0.16 -4.61
CA HIS A 298 -28.14 0.18 -3.14
C HIS A 298 -27.50 1.45 -2.57
N TYR A 299 -26.71 2.17 -3.36
CA TYR A 299 -25.94 3.32 -2.93
C TYR A 299 -26.09 4.52 -3.84
N SER A 300 -26.14 5.71 -3.24
CA SER A 300 -25.84 6.98 -3.91
C SER A 300 -24.37 7.31 -3.76
N ARG A 301 -23.75 7.85 -4.80
CA ARG A 301 -22.36 8.29 -4.82
C ARG A 301 -22.26 9.80 -4.72
N ILE A 302 -21.57 10.29 -3.70
CA ILE A 302 -21.19 11.69 -3.55
C ILE A 302 -19.68 11.79 -3.79
N VAL A 303 -19.25 12.70 -4.66
CA VAL A 303 -17.84 12.93 -4.98
C VAL A 303 -17.42 14.27 -4.41
N PHE A 304 -16.44 14.28 -3.53
CA PHE A 304 -15.82 15.48 -3.00
C PHE A 304 -14.45 15.69 -3.65
N ASN A 305 -14.17 16.92 -4.03
CA ASN A 305 -12.84 17.33 -4.49
C ASN A 305 -12.12 18.02 -3.33
N ALA A 306 -11.05 17.42 -2.85
CA ALA A 306 -10.26 17.90 -1.75
C ALA A 306 -8.90 18.44 -2.21
N ALA A 307 -8.53 19.63 -1.74
CA ALA A 307 -7.23 20.25 -1.98
C ALA A 307 -6.29 19.96 -0.80
N VAL A 308 -6.12 18.68 -0.49
CA VAL A 308 -5.19 18.18 0.51
C VAL A 308 -4.25 17.15 -0.17
N PRO A 309 -3.02 16.94 0.32
CA PRO A 309 -2.13 15.93 -0.23
C PRO A 309 -2.75 14.53 -0.10
N VAL A 310 -2.28 13.57 -0.90
CA VAL A 310 -2.76 12.17 -0.82
C VAL A 310 -2.41 11.53 0.53
N GLU A 311 -1.31 11.93 1.13
CA GLU A 311 -0.78 11.39 2.39
C GLU A 311 -0.59 12.49 3.43
N GLY A 312 -0.68 12.14 4.71
CA GLY A 312 -0.42 13.03 5.83
C GLY A 312 -1.56 13.08 6.85
N GLU A 313 -1.28 13.69 8.00
CA GLU A 313 -2.24 13.79 9.11
C GLU A 313 -3.51 14.58 8.74
N GLU A 314 -3.36 15.60 7.90
CA GLU A 314 -4.48 16.44 7.45
C GLU A 314 -5.46 15.62 6.60
N SER A 315 -4.95 14.81 5.69
CA SER A 315 -5.74 13.97 4.79
C SER A 315 -6.44 12.84 5.55
N VAL A 316 -5.75 12.21 6.49
CA VAL A 316 -6.34 11.19 7.36
C VAL A 316 -7.45 11.78 8.21
N ALA A 317 -7.23 12.94 8.84
CA ALA A 317 -8.24 13.61 9.64
C ALA A 317 -9.48 14.03 8.81
N LEU A 318 -9.27 14.46 7.56
CA LEU A 318 -10.37 14.79 6.65
C LEU A 318 -11.25 13.56 6.36
N ILE A 319 -10.64 12.42 6.02
CA ILE A 319 -11.39 11.16 5.76
C ILE A 319 -12.17 10.72 7.00
N GLU A 320 -11.55 10.74 8.19
CA GLU A 320 -12.20 10.36 9.44
C GLU A 320 -13.38 11.28 9.78
N ASN A 321 -13.25 12.59 9.52
CA ASN A 321 -14.34 13.55 9.69
C ASN A 321 -15.48 13.28 8.71
N ILE A 322 -15.20 13.05 7.42
CA ILE A 322 -16.21 12.72 6.41
C ILE A 322 -16.95 11.43 6.80
N GLU A 323 -16.23 10.38 7.16
CA GLU A 323 -16.83 9.10 7.54
C GLU A 323 -17.69 9.25 8.81
N SER A 324 -17.19 9.94 9.83
CA SER A 324 -17.94 10.16 11.08
C SER A 324 -19.23 10.96 10.85
N SER A 325 -19.19 12.00 10.02
CA SER A 325 -20.36 12.81 9.66
C SER A 325 -21.37 11.98 8.88
N ALA A 326 -20.92 11.21 7.90
CA ALA A 326 -21.80 10.32 7.15
C ALA A 326 -22.46 9.27 8.05
N ARG A 327 -21.70 8.60 8.90
CA ARG A 327 -22.23 7.60 9.85
C ARG A 327 -23.21 8.23 10.84
N LYS A 328 -22.93 9.43 11.33
CA LYS A 328 -23.83 10.16 12.25
C LYS A 328 -25.17 10.54 11.60
N LEU A 329 -25.15 11.01 10.34
CA LEU A 329 -26.37 11.42 9.62
C LEU A 329 -27.22 10.21 9.19
N TYR A 330 -26.60 9.11 8.82
CA TYR A 330 -27.31 7.91 8.36
C TYR A 330 -27.67 6.94 9.47
N SER A 331 -27.15 7.11 10.71
CA SER A 331 -27.59 6.31 11.86
C SER A 331 -29.00 6.72 12.28
N GLU A 332 -29.90 5.75 12.40
CA GLU A 332 -31.25 5.98 12.95
C GLU A 332 -31.18 6.26 14.45
N ASN A 333 -31.53 7.48 14.87
CA ASN A 333 -31.66 7.89 16.27
C ASN A 333 -30.44 7.63 17.18
N GLY A 334 -29.21 7.54 16.64
CA GLY A 334 -28.00 7.35 17.43
C GLY A 334 -27.90 6.01 18.17
N LYS A 335 -28.74 5.02 17.82
CA LYS A 335 -28.85 3.73 18.54
C LYS A 335 -28.62 2.50 17.67
N THR A 336 -28.63 2.62 16.35
CA THR A 336 -28.34 1.49 15.47
C THR A 336 -26.92 1.61 15.00
N GLU A 337 -26.06 0.68 15.39
CA GLU A 337 -24.74 0.53 14.75
C GLU A 337 -25.01 0.18 13.28
N LEU A 338 -24.67 1.11 12.40
CA LEU A 338 -24.67 0.85 10.97
C LEU A 338 -23.68 -0.29 10.70
N SER A 339 -24.05 -1.21 9.80
CA SER A 339 -23.06 -2.19 9.32
C SER A 339 -21.82 -1.49 8.78
N GLU A 340 -20.65 -2.14 8.85
CA GLU A 340 -19.41 -1.57 8.33
C GLU A 340 -19.56 -1.14 6.86
N ASP A 341 -20.35 -1.89 6.09
CA ASP A 341 -20.59 -1.65 4.67
C ASP A 341 -21.65 -0.57 4.39
N ALA A 342 -22.32 -0.01 5.39
CA ALA A 342 -23.40 0.97 5.15
C ALA A 342 -22.88 2.30 4.59
N ILE A 343 -21.67 2.70 4.96
CA ILE A 343 -20.99 3.89 4.44
C ILE A 343 -19.61 3.47 3.96
N ILE A 344 -19.29 3.75 2.71
CA ILE A 344 -18.00 3.39 2.12
C ILE A 344 -17.35 4.66 1.58
N VAL A 345 -16.13 4.95 2.02
CA VAL A 345 -15.34 6.09 1.54
C VAL A 345 -14.18 5.56 0.71
N ILE A 346 -14.06 6.04 -0.53
CA ILE A 346 -13.09 5.55 -1.53
C ILE A 346 -12.35 6.73 -2.14
N GLY A 347 -11.04 6.60 -2.28
CA GLY A 347 -10.18 7.60 -2.94
C GLY A 347 -8.71 7.24 -2.79
N ASP A 348 -7.84 8.01 -3.42
CA ASP A 348 -6.40 7.80 -3.30
C ASP A 348 -5.93 7.98 -1.85
N ILE A 349 -6.53 8.94 -1.14
CA ILE A 349 -6.24 9.20 0.28
C ILE A 349 -6.63 8.01 1.16
N THR A 350 -7.81 7.40 0.96
CA THR A 350 -8.23 6.22 1.72
C THR A 350 -7.35 5.02 1.41
N SER A 351 -6.97 4.85 0.14
CA SER A 351 -6.07 3.78 -0.28
C SER A 351 -4.69 3.92 0.37
N ALA A 352 -4.14 5.14 0.44
CA ALA A 352 -2.87 5.41 1.10
C ALA A 352 -2.94 5.12 2.61
N LYS A 353 -4.03 5.53 3.27
CA LYS A 353 -4.30 5.23 4.70
C LYS A 353 -4.38 3.72 4.95
N ASP A 354 -5.16 3.00 4.16
CA ASP A 354 -5.30 1.54 4.31
C ASP A 354 -3.97 0.80 4.10
N LEU A 355 -3.15 1.31 3.17
CA LEU A 355 -1.80 0.80 2.95
C LEU A 355 -0.89 1.08 4.15
N GLU A 356 -0.96 2.27 4.75
CA GLU A 356 -0.20 2.63 5.94
C GLU A 356 -0.56 1.73 7.13
N ASP A 357 -1.85 1.55 7.42
CA ASP A 357 -2.34 0.74 8.53
C ASP A 357 -1.95 -0.74 8.36
N SER A 358 -2.14 -1.26 7.15
CA SER A 358 -1.72 -2.62 6.80
C SER A 358 -0.21 -2.80 6.88
N PHE A 359 0.57 -1.81 6.43
CA PHE A 359 2.02 -1.83 6.50
C PHE A 359 2.53 -1.89 7.94
N ARG A 360 1.99 -1.07 8.84
CA ARG A 360 2.39 -1.07 10.26
C ARG A 360 2.21 -2.46 10.89
N MET A 361 1.10 -3.13 10.58
CA MET A 361 0.82 -4.47 11.08
C MET A 361 1.76 -5.52 10.45
N ASP A 362 1.89 -5.49 9.14
CA ASP A 362 2.73 -6.43 8.39
C ASP A 362 4.22 -6.26 8.72
N ASN A 363 4.69 -5.03 8.86
CA ASN A 363 6.08 -4.76 9.21
C ASN A 363 6.47 -5.41 10.54
N ASN A 364 5.64 -5.28 11.56
CA ASN A 364 5.89 -5.90 12.87
C ASN A 364 5.87 -7.44 12.78
N ARG A 365 4.91 -8.01 12.06
CA ARG A 365 4.78 -9.46 11.84
C ARG A 365 5.97 -10.02 11.07
N VAL A 366 6.29 -9.43 9.92
CA VAL A 366 7.39 -9.88 9.06
C VAL A 366 8.73 -9.75 9.77
N SER A 367 9.00 -8.64 10.45
CA SER A 367 10.23 -8.44 11.21
C SER A 367 10.39 -9.47 12.31
N PHE A 368 9.34 -9.72 13.10
CA PHE A 368 9.38 -10.73 14.14
C PHE A 368 9.59 -12.14 13.58
N LEU A 369 8.85 -12.52 12.53
CA LEU A 369 8.98 -13.84 11.91
C LEU A 369 10.35 -14.04 11.28
N THR A 370 10.88 -13.02 10.60
CA THR A 370 12.21 -13.06 10.00
C THR A 370 13.28 -13.30 11.08
N ILE A 371 13.23 -12.53 12.15
CA ILE A 371 14.16 -12.71 13.29
C ILE A 371 14.01 -14.10 13.89
N ALA A 372 12.79 -14.58 14.13
CA ALA A 372 12.53 -15.89 14.71
C ALA A 372 13.04 -17.03 13.81
N PHE A 373 12.76 -16.99 12.51
CA PHE A 373 13.21 -18.02 11.58
C PHE A 373 14.73 -18.04 11.45
N VAL A 374 15.36 -16.86 11.29
CA VAL A 374 16.81 -16.74 11.23
C VAL A 374 17.44 -17.21 12.54
N PHE A 375 16.86 -16.87 13.70
CA PHE A 375 17.32 -17.34 15.00
C PHE A 375 17.31 -18.86 15.11
N ILE A 376 16.22 -19.50 14.68
CA ILE A 376 16.10 -20.96 14.68
C ILE A 376 17.20 -21.58 13.81
N VAL A 377 17.40 -21.08 12.59
CA VAL A 377 18.44 -21.59 11.68
C VAL A 377 19.83 -21.44 12.29
N LEU A 378 20.13 -20.28 12.88
CA LEU A 378 21.44 -20.04 13.52
C LEU A 378 21.65 -20.91 14.75
N LEU A 379 20.60 -21.13 15.56
CA LEU A 379 20.67 -21.99 16.73
C LEU A 379 21.04 -23.44 16.33
N PHE A 380 20.42 -23.97 15.27
CA PHE A 380 20.76 -25.28 14.73
C PHE A 380 22.16 -25.32 14.12
N THR A 381 22.56 -24.27 13.41
CA THR A 381 23.87 -24.19 12.72
C THR A 381 25.02 -24.13 13.74
N PHE A 382 24.92 -23.25 14.73
CA PHE A 382 26.02 -23.02 15.68
C PHE A 382 25.89 -23.79 17.01
N ARG A 383 24.74 -24.36 17.28
CA ARG A 383 24.45 -25.05 18.56
C ARG A 383 24.80 -24.19 19.78
N SER A 384 24.68 -22.87 19.62
CA SER A 384 25.03 -21.88 20.64
C SER A 384 24.05 -20.74 20.64
N LEU A 385 23.28 -20.60 21.73
CA LEU A 385 22.31 -19.53 21.92
C LEU A 385 23.00 -18.14 21.88
N GLY A 386 24.13 -18.00 22.55
CA GLY A 386 24.84 -16.72 22.61
C GLY A 386 25.37 -16.27 21.25
N ALA A 387 25.84 -17.21 20.39
CA ALA A 387 26.27 -16.88 19.05
C ALA A 387 25.08 -16.41 18.19
N ALA A 388 23.96 -17.12 18.22
CA ALA A 388 22.77 -16.77 17.45
C ALA A 388 22.23 -15.36 17.84
N VAL A 389 22.10 -15.09 19.14
CA VAL A 389 21.64 -13.78 19.64
C VAL A 389 22.59 -12.66 19.24
N LEU A 390 23.91 -12.86 19.41
CA LEU A 390 24.91 -11.85 19.07
C LEU A 390 24.92 -11.52 17.57
N LEU A 391 24.83 -12.53 16.71
CA LEU A 391 24.79 -12.33 15.27
C LEU A 391 23.55 -11.58 14.82
N ILE A 392 22.37 -11.95 15.34
CA ILE A 392 21.12 -11.24 15.05
C ILE A 392 21.19 -9.79 15.51
N LEU A 393 21.71 -9.55 16.72
CA LEU A 393 21.84 -8.18 17.25
C LEU A 393 22.73 -7.31 16.36
N VAL A 394 23.85 -7.83 15.86
CA VAL A 394 24.74 -7.11 14.95
C VAL A 394 24.03 -6.78 13.63
N ILE A 395 23.31 -7.74 13.06
CA ILE A 395 22.63 -7.52 11.79
C ILE A 395 21.44 -6.59 11.94
N GLN A 396 20.62 -6.76 12.98
CA GLN A 396 19.53 -5.87 13.28
C GLN A 396 20.00 -4.43 13.50
N SER A 397 21.15 -4.26 14.15
CA SER A 397 21.79 -2.95 14.31
C SER A 397 22.19 -2.33 12.97
N SER A 398 22.67 -3.15 12.04
CA SER A 398 23.00 -2.70 10.69
C SER A 398 21.75 -2.28 9.90
N ILE A 399 20.62 -2.97 10.09
CA ILE A 399 19.33 -2.60 9.49
C ILE A 399 18.86 -1.26 10.04
N TRP A 400 18.84 -1.07 11.35
CA TRP A 400 18.46 0.23 11.95
C TRP A 400 19.38 1.36 11.52
N LEU A 401 20.68 1.10 11.42
CA LEU A 401 21.63 2.09 10.92
C LEU A 401 21.33 2.46 9.47
N ASN A 402 21.05 1.48 8.61
CA ASN A 402 20.69 1.71 7.21
C ASN A 402 19.44 2.61 7.10
N PHE A 403 18.39 2.31 7.84
CA PHE A 403 17.14 3.06 7.82
C PHE A 403 17.15 4.35 8.68
N SER A 404 18.25 4.66 9.35
CA SER A 404 18.44 5.98 9.96
C SER A 404 18.84 7.05 8.93
N PHE A 405 19.45 6.67 7.80
CA PHE A 405 19.91 7.62 6.77
C PHE A 405 18.78 8.41 6.12
N PRO A 406 17.65 7.82 5.71
CA PRO A 406 16.53 8.57 5.14
C PRO A 406 16.05 9.70 6.07
N TYR A 407 15.89 9.42 7.35
CA TYR A 407 15.54 10.45 8.33
C TYR A 407 16.59 11.57 8.40
N ILE A 408 17.89 11.25 8.36
CA ILE A 408 18.98 12.24 8.42
C ILE A 408 19.02 13.09 7.13
N THR A 409 18.71 12.48 5.99
CA THR A 409 18.74 13.16 4.68
C THR A 409 17.41 13.83 4.33
N GLY A 410 16.35 13.63 5.12
CA GLY A 410 15.02 14.16 4.84
C GLY A 410 14.38 13.55 3.59
N THR A 411 14.67 12.27 3.30
CA THR A 411 14.12 11.55 2.15
C THR A 411 13.12 10.52 2.63
N ASN A 412 11.94 10.52 2.00
CA ASN A 412 10.93 9.51 2.26
C ASN A 412 11.25 8.22 1.51
N LEU A 413 10.90 7.09 2.09
CA LEU A 413 11.08 5.78 1.47
C LEU A 413 9.75 5.17 1.09
N PHE A 414 9.67 4.61 -0.11
CA PHE A 414 8.53 3.78 -0.47
C PHE A 414 8.46 2.55 0.46
N PHE A 415 7.32 2.32 1.09
CA PHE A 415 7.15 1.33 2.17
C PHE A 415 7.61 -0.10 1.79
N VAL A 416 7.38 -0.49 0.52
CA VAL A 416 7.80 -1.81 0.01
C VAL A 416 9.32 -1.95 0.02
N THR A 417 10.06 -0.85 -0.24
CA THR A 417 11.53 -0.85 -0.20
C THR A 417 12.05 -1.23 1.18
N TYR A 418 11.44 -0.68 2.24
CA TYR A 418 11.81 -1.03 3.61
C TYR A 418 11.64 -2.52 3.88
N LEU A 419 10.48 -3.09 3.55
CA LEU A 419 10.18 -4.51 3.80
C LEU A 419 11.12 -5.45 3.04
N ILE A 420 11.35 -5.17 1.76
CA ILE A 420 12.24 -5.98 0.92
C ILE A 420 13.68 -5.89 1.41
N VAL A 421 14.18 -4.67 1.62
CA VAL A 421 15.58 -4.45 2.02
C VAL A 421 15.85 -5.03 3.40
N SER A 422 14.95 -4.85 4.37
CA SER A 422 15.11 -5.40 5.72
C SER A 422 15.15 -6.93 5.71
N ALA A 423 14.26 -7.58 4.96
CA ALA A 423 14.22 -9.04 4.81
C ALA A 423 15.47 -9.59 4.12
N ILE A 424 15.91 -8.97 3.01
CA ILE A 424 17.12 -9.35 2.30
C ILE A 424 18.36 -9.10 3.16
N GLN A 425 18.44 -7.95 3.82
CA GLN A 425 19.59 -7.60 4.65
C GLN A 425 19.72 -8.56 5.83
N MET A 426 18.63 -8.93 6.49
CA MET A 426 18.64 -9.95 7.55
C MET A 426 19.11 -11.31 7.03
N GLY A 427 18.63 -11.74 5.87
CA GLY A 427 18.98 -13.04 5.31
C GLY A 427 20.38 -13.09 4.68
N ALA A 428 20.74 -12.12 3.84
CA ALA A 428 21.95 -12.19 3.03
C ALA A 428 23.22 -11.70 3.75
N THR A 429 23.11 -10.75 4.69
CA THR A 429 24.32 -10.25 5.38
C THR A 429 24.82 -11.20 6.46
N ILE A 430 23.96 -12.08 6.94
CA ILE A 430 24.34 -13.09 7.95
C ILE A 430 25.42 -14.05 7.46
N ASP A 431 25.53 -14.23 6.15
CA ASP A 431 26.53 -15.08 5.53
C ASP A 431 27.97 -14.68 5.90
N TYR A 432 28.24 -13.39 5.89
CA TYR A 432 29.55 -12.86 6.29
C TYR A 432 29.84 -13.13 7.76
N ALA A 433 28.82 -12.99 8.59
CA ALA A 433 28.93 -13.25 10.02
C ALA A 433 29.11 -14.73 10.33
N ILE A 434 28.42 -15.64 9.59
CA ILE A 434 28.58 -17.09 9.69
C ILE A 434 30.02 -17.48 9.34
N VAL A 435 30.55 -17.00 8.21
CA VAL A 435 31.91 -17.31 7.78
C VAL A 435 32.94 -16.81 8.79
N LEU A 436 32.78 -15.58 9.27
CA LEU A 436 33.68 -15.00 10.29
C LEU A 436 33.66 -15.82 11.58
N TYR A 437 32.48 -16.16 12.09
CA TYR A 437 32.33 -16.94 13.30
C TYR A 437 32.91 -18.35 13.17
N ASN A 438 32.67 -19.04 12.04
CA ASN A 438 33.24 -20.36 11.78
C ASN A 438 34.77 -20.29 11.72
N ARG A 439 35.35 -19.30 11.08
CA ARG A 439 36.80 -19.09 11.04
C ARG A 439 37.38 -18.80 12.43
N PHE A 440 36.69 -18.01 13.22
CA PHE A 440 37.07 -17.76 14.62
C PHE A 440 37.06 -19.03 15.46
N GLN A 441 36.01 -19.86 15.34
CA GLN A 441 35.91 -21.13 16.09
C GLN A 441 37.03 -22.13 15.70
N LEU A 442 37.37 -22.22 14.41
CA LEU A 442 38.47 -23.06 13.95
C LEU A 442 39.80 -22.59 14.52
N ARG A 443 40.05 -21.26 14.48
CA ARG A 443 41.33 -20.73 15.00
C ARG A 443 41.47 -20.73 16.51
N LYS A 444 40.35 -20.65 17.23
CA LYS A 444 40.32 -20.72 18.71
C LYS A 444 40.85 -22.07 19.23
N GLN A 445 40.88 -23.13 18.43
CA GLN A 445 41.44 -24.41 18.81
C GLN A 445 42.99 -24.36 18.91
N ASP A 446 43.62 -23.55 18.06
CA ASP A 446 45.07 -23.46 17.93
C ASP A 446 45.68 -22.22 18.60
N TYR A 447 44.87 -21.17 18.83
CA TYR A 447 45.34 -19.87 19.33
C TYR A 447 44.49 -19.35 20.47
N ALA A 448 45.05 -18.48 21.32
CA ALA A 448 44.29 -17.79 22.34
C ALA A 448 43.20 -16.88 21.71
N PRO A 449 42.03 -16.65 22.34
CA PRO A 449 40.90 -15.91 21.77
C PRO A 449 41.23 -14.51 21.23
N LYS A 450 42.27 -13.86 21.76
CA LYS A 450 42.75 -12.56 21.28
C LYS A 450 43.61 -12.63 20.02
N GLN A 451 44.10 -13.82 19.67
CA GLN A 451 44.97 -14.08 18.51
C GLN A 451 44.23 -14.82 17.39
N ALA A 452 43.14 -15.52 17.71
CA ALA A 452 42.26 -16.22 16.77
C ALA A 452 41.40 -15.25 15.96
#